data_bb439c81c33be200994bcf3387dc1cf5
#
_entry.id   bb439c81c33be200994bcf3387dc1cf5
#
_cell.length_a   1.000
_cell.length_b   1.000
_cell.length_c   1.000
_cell.angle_alpha   90.00
_cell.angle_beta   90.00
_cell.angle_gamma   90.00
#
_symmetry.space_group_name_H-M   'P 1'
#
loop_
_entity.id
_entity.type
_entity.pdbx_description
1 polymer ?
#
loop_
_entity_poly.entity_id
_entity_poly.type
_entity_poly.pdbx_seq_one_letter_code
_entity_poly.pdbx_strand_id
1 'polypeptide(L)'
;MVSLRNELDLYIQELLSLQFKASNGITHNPTKGTLREKFIKQEVLNQYPALLLKSGILDDEGWQSSQVDFIWLKENARVGNFNVYELSDCKMFMEIKSSAKHSEFKDLNTVSEEIHRRAIEKNPEHHILTGMFCYSTEASEKTVLKKFGFKYDKELQGYLNYDAEKDIFKEIDFLVSLNISEDNEASPYMVKRDFFGNCVLYNNNPIINNFFNYFKAI
;
A
#
# COMPACT_ATOMS: atom_id res chain seq x y z
N MET A 1 -24.26 -15.77 -8.98
CA MET A 1 -24.58 -15.17 -7.67
C MET A 1 -23.32 -14.43 -7.21
N VAL A 2 -23.35 -13.10 -7.11
CA VAL A 2 -22.21 -12.31 -6.59
C VAL A 2 -22.16 -12.59 -5.09
N SER A 3 -20.97 -12.83 -4.53
CA SER A 3 -20.85 -13.07 -3.10
C SER A 3 -20.97 -11.74 -2.34
N LEU A 4 -21.58 -11.75 -1.14
CA LEU A 4 -21.67 -10.58 -0.26
C LEU A 4 -20.29 -9.91 -0.04
N ARG A 5 -19.23 -10.71 -0.04
CA ARG A 5 -17.86 -10.24 0.10
C ARG A 5 -17.42 -9.36 -1.08
N ASN A 6 -17.82 -9.72 -2.31
CA ASN A 6 -17.51 -8.92 -3.50
C ASN A 6 -18.33 -7.62 -3.51
N GLU A 7 -19.56 -7.66 -3.05
CA GLU A 7 -20.42 -6.46 -2.94
C GLU A 7 -19.85 -5.47 -1.93
N LEU A 8 -19.36 -5.95 -0.78
CA LEU A 8 -18.70 -5.11 0.22
C LEU A 8 -17.41 -4.50 -0.31
N ASP A 9 -16.62 -5.28 -1.06
CA ASP A 9 -15.38 -4.79 -1.71
C ASP A 9 -15.67 -3.63 -2.66
N LEU A 10 -16.66 -3.82 -3.54
CA LEU A 10 -17.08 -2.78 -4.48
C LEU A 10 -17.61 -1.53 -3.78
N TYR A 11 -18.42 -1.71 -2.73
CA TYR A 11 -18.91 -0.59 -1.93
C TYR A 11 -17.78 0.26 -1.34
N ILE A 12 -16.76 -0.37 -0.76
CA ILE A 12 -15.61 0.36 -0.18
C ILE A 12 -14.78 1.03 -1.29
N GLN A 13 -14.60 0.39 -2.44
CA GLN A 13 -13.92 1.01 -3.59
C GLN A 13 -14.66 2.28 -4.06
N GLU A 14 -15.97 2.20 -4.20
CA GLU A 14 -16.81 3.34 -4.58
C GLU A 14 -16.77 4.45 -3.53
N LEU A 15 -16.85 4.10 -2.24
CA LEU A 15 -16.74 5.05 -1.14
C LEU A 15 -15.42 5.80 -1.17
N LEU A 16 -14.30 5.11 -1.30
CA LEU A 16 -12.97 5.72 -1.40
C LEU A 16 -12.84 6.60 -2.66
N SER A 17 -13.43 6.18 -3.77
CA SER A 17 -13.47 6.98 -5.00
C SER A 17 -14.26 8.28 -4.82
N LEU A 18 -15.43 8.21 -4.18
CA LEU A 18 -16.25 9.39 -3.88
C LEU A 18 -15.53 10.34 -2.91
N GLN A 19 -14.92 9.82 -1.86
CA GLN A 19 -14.12 10.61 -0.90
C GLN A 19 -12.93 11.29 -1.60
N PHE A 20 -12.24 10.57 -2.47
CA PHE A 20 -11.15 11.14 -3.27
C PHE A 20 -11.64 12.28 -4.17
N LYS A 21 -12.72 12.06 -4.93
CA LYS A 21 -13.32 13.08 -5.81
C LYS A 21 -13.78 14.30 -5.00
N ALA A 22 -14.46 14.10 -3.87
CA ALA A 22 -14.89 15.19 -2.99
C ALA A 22 -13.70 16.00 -2.46
N SER A 23 -12.58 15.35 -2.14
CA SER A 23 -11.36 16.03 -1.69
C SER A 23 -10.75 16.96 -2.74
N ASN A 24 -11.08 16.79 -4.03
CA ASN A 24 -10.60 17.68 -5.10
C ASN A 24 -11.08 19.13 -4.96
N GLY A 25 -12.21 19.34 -4.24
CA GLY A 25 -12.68 20.70 -3.90
C GLY A 25 -11.77 21.44 -2.92
N ILE A 26 -10.82 20.76 -2.27
CA ILE A 26 -9.85 21.38 -1.36
C ILE A 26 -8.66 21.89 -2.18
N THR A 27 -8.40 23.20 -2.12
CA THR A 27 -7.29 23.84 -2.85
C THR A 27 -5.93 23.65 -2.15
N HIS A 28 -5.94 23.55 -0.80
CA HIS A 28 -4.71 23.38 -0.02
C HIS A 28 -4.20 21.94 -0.07
N ASN A 29 -3.14 21.70 -0.84
CA ASN A 29 -2.62 20.37 -1.12
C ASN A 29 -2.24 19.53 0.13
N PRO A 30 -1.54 20.07 1.16
CA PRO A 30 -1.25 19.30 2.36
C PRO A 30 -2.52 18.81 3.08
N THR A 31 -3.54 19.66 3.22
CA THR A 31 -4.82 19.28 3.83
C THR A 31 -5.52 18.18 3.03
N LYS A 32 -5.47 18.28 1.69
CA LYS A 32 -6.02 17.28 0.79
C LYS A 32 -5.33 15.93 0.96
N GLY A 33 -3.99 15.90 1.02
CA GLY A 33 -3.20 14.69 1.29
C GLY A 33 -3.57 14.03 2.61
N THR A 34 -3.50 14.79 3.69
CA THR A 34 -3.86 14.29 5.03
C THR A 34 -5.29 13.75 5.12
N LEU A 35 -6.24 14.36 4.40
CA LEU A 35 -7.62 13.86 4.36
C LEU A 35 -7.70 12.49 3.67
N ARG A 36 -7.00 12.31 2.56
CA ARG A 36 -6.94 11.04 1.80
C ARG A 36 -6.30 9.91 2.61
N GLU A 37 -5.25 10.23 3.34
CA GLU A 37 -4.64 9.29 4.30
C GLU A 37 -5.63 8.87 5.39
N LYS A 38 -6.40 9.84 5.93
CA LYS A 38 -7.45 9.57 6.93
C LYS A 38 -8.54 8.65 6.39
N PHE A 39 -8.95 8.79 5.14
CA PHE A 39 -9.97 7.92 4.55
C PHE A 39 -9.53 6.44 4.59
N ILE A 40 -8.31 6.15 4.15
CA ILE A 40 -7.79 4.78 4.16
C ILE A 40 -7.69 4.24 5.60
N LYS A 41 -7.13 5.02 6.53
CA LYS A 41 -7.02 4.62 7.94
C LYS A 41 -8.39 4.35 8.55
N GLN A 42 -9.38 5.19 8.25
CA GLN A 42 -10.73 5.02 8.77
C GLN A 42 -11.38 3.74 8.25
N GLU A 43 -11.22 3.42 6.96
CA GLU A 43 -11.78 2.18 6.41
C GLU A 43 -11.11 0.93 7.00
N VAL A 44 -9.79 0.97 7.24
CA VAL A 44 -9.11 -0.11 7.97
C VAL A 44 -9.63 -0.22 9.41
N LEU A 45 -9.78 0.88 10.14
CA LEU A 45 -10.28 0.87 11.52
C LEU A 45 -11.76 0.48 11.62
N ASN A 46 -12.58 0.79 10.62
CA ASN A 46 -13.96 0.33 10.57
C ASN A 46 -14.05 -1.20 10.56
N GLN A 47 -13.10 -1.88 9.93
CA GLN A 47 -13.01 -3.34 9.88
C GLN A 47 -12.25 -3.94 11.07
N TYR A 48 -11.23 -3.24 11.56
CA TYR A 48 -10.31 -3.70 12.60
C TYR A 48 -10.08 -2.59 13.65
N PRO A 49 -11.05 -2.32 14.52
CA PRO A 49 -11.00 -1.17 15.45
C PRO A 49 -9.91 -1.28 16.52
N ALA A 50 -9.37 -2.46 16.76
CA ALA A 50 -8.31 -2.68 17.76
C ALA A 50 -6.89 -2.36 17.23
N LEU A 51 -6.73 -2.08 15.92
CA LEU A 51 -5.41 -1.80 15.37
C LEU A 51 -4.84 -0.46 15.83
N LEU A 52 -3.57 -0.45 16.16
CA LEU A 52 -2.83 0.76 16.49
C LEU A 52 -2.24 1.37 15.21
N LEU A 53 -3.01 2.22 14.55
CA LEU A 53 -2.61 2.90 13.31
C LEU A 53 -2.14 4.32 13.59
N LYS A 54 -1.00 4.70 13.02
CA LYS A 54 -0.34 6.00 13.20
C LYS A 54 0.15 6.58 11.86
N SER A 55 0.64 7.80 11.90
CA SER A 55 1.54 8.42 10.92
C SER A 55 2.69 9.03 11.68
N GLY A 56 3.88 9.03 11.11
CA GLY A 56 5.04 9.60 11.79
C GLY A 56 6.35 9.08 11.26
N ILE A 57 7.34 9.02 12.12
CA ILE A 57 8.72 8.63 11.81
C ILE A 57 9.00 7.29 12.50
N LEU A 58 9.64 6.36 11.80
CA LEU A 58 10.22 5.17 12.40
C LEU A 58 11.66 5.48 12.81
N ASP A 59 12.01 5.14 14.05
CA ASP A 59 13.31 5.38 14.64
C ASP A 59 14.02 4.07 14.97
N ASP A 60 15.33 4.02 14.73
CA ASP A 60 16.17 2.88 15.02
C ASP A 60 17.61 3.30 15.33
N GLU A 61 17.91 3.51 16.61
CA GLU A 61 19.27 3.76 17.16
C GLU A 61 20.16 4.66 16.29
N GLY A 62 19.68 5.89 16.02
CA GLY A 62 20.43 6.90 15.26
C GLY A 62 20.09 6.92 13.76
N TRP A 63 19.14 6.10 13.32
CA TRP A 63 18.52 6.21 12.01
C TRP A 63 17.04 6.57 12.16
N GLN A 64 16.56 7.43 11.29
CA GLN A 64 15.16 7.79 11.22
C GLN A 64 14.66 7.73 9.78
N SER A 65 13.46 7.20 9.60
CA SER A 65 12.77 7.27 8.30
C SER A 65 12.37 8.71 7.98
N SER A 66 12.01 8.98 6.73
CA SER A 66 11.11 10.09 6.39
C SER A 66 9.77 9.92 7.11
N GLN A 67 8.92 10.95 7.08
CA GLN A 67 7.55 10.82 7.54
C GLN A 67 6.80 9.78 6.72
N VAL A 68 6.16 8.84 7.40
CA VAL A 68 5.36 7.75 6.84
C VAL A 68 3.87 8.04 7.04
N ASP A 69 3.08 7.86 6.00
CA ASP A 69 1.65 8.18 6.01
C ASP A 69 0.83 7.19 6.83
N PHE A 70 1.21 5.91 6.83
CA PHE A 70 0.48 4.84 7.50
C PHE A 70 1.46 3.86 8.16
N ILE A 71 1.40 3.76 9.49
CA ILE A 71 2.18 2.83 10.29
C ILE A 71 1.21 1.98 11.11
N TRP A 72 1.33 0.67 11.01
CA TRP A 72 0.66 -0.25 11.91
C TRP A 72 1.66 -0.77 12.94
N LEU A 73 1.38 -0.48 14.21
CA LEU A 73 2.23 -0.84 15.33
C LEU A 73 1.72 -2.10 16.06
N LYS A 74 2.60 -2.75 16.79
CA LYS A 74 2.25 -3.77 17.79
C LYS A 74 1.33 -3.19 18.85
N GLU A 75 0.49 -4.02 19.46
CA GLU A 75 -0.49 -3.58 20.46
C GLU A 75 0.16 -2.96 21.71
N ASN A 76 1.34 -3.44 22.08
CA ASN A 76 2.12 -2.96 23.22
C ASN A 76 3.15 -1.87 22.87
N ALA A 77 3.11 -1.35 21.65
CA ALA A 77 4.02 -0.31 21.22
C ALA A 77 3.93 0.95 22.08
N ARG A 78 5.06 1.54 22.40
CA ARG A 78 5.11 2.82 23.10
C ARG A 78 4.75 3.95 22.16
N VAL A 79 3.64 4.63 22.43
CA VAL A 79 3.21 5.80 21.67
C VAL A 79 3.65 7.06 22.40
N GLY A 80 4.72 7.68 21.91
CA GLY A 80 5.20 8.97 22.40
C GLY A 80 4.43 10.17 21.83
N ASN A 81 4.74 11.36 22.35
CA ASN A 81 4.04 12.60 21.96
C ASN A 81 4.52 13.20 20.62
N PHE A 82 5.61 12.69 20.05
CA PHE A 82 6.28 13.31 18.89
C PHE A 82 6.04 12.58 17.57
N ASN A 83 5.11 11.62 17.53
CA ASN A 83 4.88 10.76 16.34
C ASN A 83 6.18 10.08 15.84
N VAL A 84 7.03 9.69 16.75
CA VAL A 84 8.24 8.89 16.52
C VAL A 84 8.03 7.55 17.18
N TYR A 85 8.23 6.47 16.43
CA TYR A 85 7.94 5.10 16.85
C TYR A 85 9.15 4.21 16.63
N GLU A 86 9.40 3.30 17.56
CA GLU A 86 10.46 2.30 17.41
C GLU A 86 10.22 1.41 16.19
N LEU A 87 11.24 1.22 15.37
CA LEU A 87 11.17 0.33 14.20
C LEU A 87 10.79 -1.10 14.61
N SER A 88 11.30 -1.57 15.76
CA SER A 88 10.99 -2.89 16.31
C SER A 88 9.51 -3.09 16.65
N ASP A 89 8.73 -2.04 16.81
CA ASP A 89 7.30 -2.08 17.09
C ASP A 89 6.45 -2.01 15.80
N CYS A 90 7.05 -1.75 14.65
CA CYS A 90 6.35 -1.66 13.38
C CYS A 90 6.02 -3.03 12.82
N LYS A 91 4.76 -3.27 12.44
CA LYS A 91 4.29 -4.44 11.70
C LYS A 91 4.14 -4.17 10.20
N MET A 92 3.71 -2.97 9.87
CA MET A 92 3.54 -2.53 8.49
C MET A 92 3.80 -1.03 8.39
N PHE A 93 4.47 -0.63 7.31
CA PHE A 93 4.46 0.76 6.89
C PHE A 93 4.00 0.89 5.44
N MET A 94 3.28 1.97 5.14
CA MET A 94 2.72 2.18 3.82
C MET A 94 2.67 3.66 3.49
N GLU A 95 3.03 3.99 2.25
CA GLU A 95 2.82 5.30 1.66
C GLU A 95 1.43 5.39 1.02
N ILE A 96 0.78 6.54 1.15
CA ILE A 96 -0.53 6.80 0.54
C ILE A 96 -0.39 7.94 -0.46
N LYS A 97 -0.65 7.67 -1.74
CA LYS A 97 -0.47 8.65 -2.83
C LYS A 97 -1.76 8.91 -3.57
N SER A 98 -2.00 10.18 -3.87
CA SER A 98 -3.12 10.60 -4.73
C SER A 98 -2.94 10.10 -6.16
N SER A 99 -1.73 10.30 -6.70
CA SER A 99 -1.30 9.81 -8.01
C SER A 99 0.19 9.47 -7.92
N ALA A 100 0.50 8.18 -7.86
CA ALA A 100 1.85 7.72 -7.60
C ALA A 100 2.75 7.89 -8.84
N LYS A 101 3.93 8.49 -8.62
CA LYS A 101 4.98 8.67 -9.62
C LYS A 101 5.98 7.53 -9.59
N HIS A 102 6.66 7.33 -10.70
CA HIS A 102 7.74 6.32 -10.76
C HIS A 102 8.87 6.59 -9.75
N SER A 103 9.21 7.86 -9.50
CA SER A 103 10.20 8.22 -8.48
C SER A 103 9.77 7.78 -7.09
N GLU A 104 8.48 7.93 -6.73
CA GLU A 104 7.96 7.55 -5.42
C GLU A 104 8.01 6.03 -5.18
N PHE A 105 7.81 5.21 -6.23
CA PHE A 105 8.06 3.76 -6.12
C PHE A 105 9.53 3.43 -5.87
N LYS A 106 10.46 4.16 -6.50
CA LYS A 106 11.90 3.96 -6.25
C LYS A 106 12.29 4.37 -4.84
N ASP A 107 11.79 5.52 -4.40
CA ASP A 107 12.06 6.04 -3.05
C ASP A 107 11.52 5.07 -2.00
N LEU A 108 10.29 4.59 -2.18
CA LEU A 108 9.69 3.56 -1.32
C LEU A 108 10.52 2.28 -1.30
N ASN A 109 10.95 1.77 -2.47
CA ASN A 109 11.76 0.55 -2.55
C ASN A 109 13.08 0.71 -1.79
N THR A 110 13.74 1.86 -1.90
CA THR A 110 15.01 2.15 -1.18
C THR A 110 14.78 2.23 0.33
N VAL A 111 13.71 2.88 0.77
CA VAL A 111 13.37 2.96 2.21
C VAL A 111 12.97 1.59 2.74
N SER A 112 12.24 0.79 1.96
CA SER A 112 11.86 -0.58 2.33
C SER A 112 13.09 -1.48 2.51
N GLU A 113 14.06 -1.41 1.60
CA GLU A 113 15.33 -2.15 1.70
C GLU A 113 16.04 -1.85 3.01
N GLU A 114 16.16 -0.58 3.38
CA GLU A 114 16.81 -0.17 4.63
C GLU A 114 16.02 -0.65 5.87
N ILE A 115 14.69 -0.55 5.84
CA ILE A 115 13.82 -1.03 6.91
C ILE A 115 13.94 -2.56 7.08
N HIS A 116 13.88 -3.32 6.00
CA HIS A 116 14.01 -4.77 6.04
C HIS A 116 15.37 -5.18 6.57
N ARG A 117 16.45 -4.55 6.09
CA ARG A 117 17.81 -4.81 6.56
C ARG A 117 17.93 -4.62 8.08
N ARG A 118 17.47 -3.48 8.60
CA ARG A 118 17.51 -3.16 10.03
C ARG A 118 16.66 -4.08 10.88
N ALA A 119 15.45 -4.39 10.40
CA ALA A 119 14.55 -5.31 11.10
C ALA A 119 15.19 -6.71 11.24
N ILE A 120 15.77 -7.24 10.18
CA ILE A 120 16.43 -8.57 10.17
C ILE A 120 17.70 -8.57 11.03
N GLU A 121 18.50 -7.50 11.03
CA GLU A 121 19.69 -7.38 11.87
C GLU A 121 19.36 -7.48 13.37
N LYS A 122 18.21 -6.94 13.79
CA LYS A 122 17.76 -7.01 15.18
C LYS A 122 17.03 -8.30 15.54
N ASN A 123 16.19 -8.77 14.64
CA ASN A 123 15.42 -10.00 14.80
C ASN A 123 15.15 -10.62 13.42
N PRO A 124 15.83 -11.73 13.08
CA PRO A 124 15.67 -12.40 11.78
C PRO A 124 14.25 -12.86 11.44
N GLU A 125 13.38 -13.00 12.45
CA GLU A 125 11.97 -13.39 12.27
C GLU A 125 11.05 -12.18 12.12
N HIS A 126 11.57 -10.97 12.32
CA HIS A 126 10.77 -9.74 12.23
C HIS A 126 10.69 -9.23 10.80
N HIS A 127 9.63 -9.59 10.12
CA HIS A 127 9.30 -9.03 8.81
C HIS A 127 8.32 -7.85 8.96
N ILE A 128 8.73 -6.68 8.47
CA ILE A 128 7.89 -5.48 8.41
C ILE A 128 7.31 -5.42 7.00
N LEU A 129 5.99 -5.49 6.88
CA LEU A 129 5.32 -5.34 5.59
C LEU A 129 5.47 -3.91 5.07
N THR A 130 5.90 -3.77 3.82
CA THR A 130 6.09 -2.46 3.19
C THR A 130 5.24 -2.34 1.94
N GLY A 131 4.61 -1.19 1.72
CA GLY A 131 3.75 -1.05 0.57
C GLY A 131 3.30 0.35 0.22
N MET A 132 2.52 0.43 -0.85
CA MET A 132 1.89 1.65 -1.32
C MET A 132 0.41 1.44 -1.57
N PHE A 133 -0.39 2.39 -1.12
CA PHE A 133 -1.78 2.55 -1.52
C PHE A 133 -1.90 3.83 -2.35
N CYS A 134 -2.35 3.73 -3.58
CA CYS A 134 -2.57 4.90 -4.40
C CYS A 134 -3.98 4.95 -4.99
N TYR A 135 -4.51 6.16 -5.10
CA TYR A 135 -5.79 6.39 -5.76
C TYR A 135 -5.66 6.28 -7.27
N SER A 136 -4.51 6.67 -7.81
CA SER A 136 -4.14 6.46 -9.21
C SER A 136 -2.62 6.38 -9.37
N THR A 137 -2.14 6.11 -10.58
CA THR A 137 -0.72 6.18 -10.95
C THR A 137 -0.56 7.11 -12.16
N GLU A 138 0.53 7.90 -12.21
CA GLU A 138 0.82 8.75 -13.39
C GLU A 138 1.19 7.90 -14.61
N ALA A 139 1.87 6.77 -14.39
CA ALA A 139 2.17 5.82 -15.45
C ALA A 139 1.00 4.86 -15.66
N SER A 140 0.84 4.38 -16.88
CA SER A 140 -0.16 3.35 -17.18
C SER A 140 0.08 2.09 -16.34
N GLU A 141 -1.01 1.38 -16.01
CA GLU A 141 -0.96 0.09 -15.32
C GLU A 141 0.09 -0.87 -15.92
N LYS A 142 0.11 -0.99 -17.26
CA LYS A 142 1.10 -1.82 -17.98
C LYS A 142 2.54 -1.43 -17.66
N THR A 143 2.81 -0.12 -17.55
CA THR A 143 4.15 0.39 -17.22
C THR A 143 4.52 0.05 -15.78
N VAL A 144 3.60 0.25 -14.85
CA VAL A 144 3.81 -0.07 -13.42
C VAL A 144 4.03 -1.57 -13.26
N LEU A 145 3.12 -2.40 -13.77
CA LEU A 145 3.19 -3.86 -13.61
C LEU A 145 4.41 -4.47 -14.28
N LYS A 146 4.87 -3.90 -15.42
CA LYS A 146 6.14 -4.31 -16.03
C LYS A 146 7.34 -4.12 -15.08
N LYS A 147 7.32 -3.08 -14.23
CA LYS A 147 8.37 -2.82 -13.24
C LYS A 147 8.31 -3.75 -12.03
N PHE A 148 7.15 -4.33 -11.76
CA PHE A 148 6.96 -5.44 -10.83
C PHE A 148 7.17 -6.82 -11.48
N GLY A 149 7.78 -6.90 -12.67
CA GLY A 149 8.13 -8.16 -13.32
C GLY A 149 7.01 -8.82 -14.14
N PHE A 150 5.84 -8.20 -14.30
CA PHE A 150 4.77 -8.76 -15.11
C PHE A 150 4.94 -8.43 -16.61
N LYS A 151 4.62 -9.40 -17.47
CA LYS A 151 4.60 -9.23 -18.93
C LYS A 151 3.17 -9.21 -19.43
N TYR A 152 2.77 -8.12 -20.08
CA TYR A 152 1.47 -8.05 -20.73
C TYR A 152 1.50 -8.84 -22.06
N ASP A 153 0.54 -9.76 -22.21
CA ASP A 153 0.29 -10.49 -23.44
C ASP A 153 -0.87 -9.85 -24.21
N LYS A 154 -0.62 -9.50 -25.47
CA LYS A 154 -1.61 -8.82 -26.32
C LYS A 154 -2.68 -9.76 -26.84
N GLU A 155 -2.35 -11.05 -27.03
CA GLU A 155 -3.28 -12.04 -27.56
C GLU A 155 -4.26 -12.48 -26.48
N LEU A 156 -3.76 -12.69 -25.26
CA LEU A 156 -4.58 -13.05 -24.11
C LEU A 156 -5.25 -11.85 -23.44
N GLN A 157 -4.90 -10.61 -23.83
CA GLN A 157 -5.33 -9.36 -23.20
C GLN A 157 -5.14 -9.36 -21.67
N GLY A 158 -4.05 -9.98 -21.20
CA GLY A 158 -3.79 -10.19 -19.79
C GLY A 158 -2.31 -10.18 -19.46
N TYR A 159 -2.01 -10.34 -18.17
CA TYR A 159 -0.63 -10.42 -17.70
C TYR A 159 -0.20 -11.87 -17.54
N LEU A 160 0.97 -12.18 -18.12
CA LEU A 160 1.64 -13.46 -17.94
C LEU A 160 2.46 -13.47 -16.64
N ASN A 161 3.01 -14.65 -16.37
CA ASN A 161 3.78 -14.95 -15.18
C ASN A 161 4.79 -13.85 -14.82
N TYR A 162 4.98 -13.69 -13.52
CA TYR A 162 6.00 -12.89 -12.90
C TYR A 162 7.42 -13.36 -13.30
N ASP A 163 8.26 -12.39 -13.62
CA ASP A 163 9.67 -12.59 -13.95
C ASP A 163 10.53 -11.81 -12.92
N ALA A 164 11.08 -12.53 -11.97
CA ALA A 164 11.85 -11.95 -10.86
C ALA A 164 13.08 -11.16 -11.31
N GLU A 165 13.64 -11.47 -12.47
CA GLU A 165 14.81 -10.72 -13.01
C GLU A 165 14.43 -9.32 -13.49
N LYS A 166 13.16 -9.13 -13.86
CA LYS A 166 12.61 -7.84 -14.33
C LYS A 166 11.96 -7.02 -13.24
N ASP A 167 11.75 -7.59 -12.07
CA ASP A 167 11.24 -6.87 -10.91
C ASP A 167 12.32 -5.94 -10.35
N ILE A 168 12.04 -4.64 -10.42
CA ILE A 168 12.94 -3.60 -9.88
C ILE A 168 12.45 -3.03 -8.54
N PHE A 169 11.30 -3.50 -8.05
CA PHE A 169 10.69 -3.07 -6.79
C PHE A 169 10.61 -4.22 -5.78
N LYS A 170 11.71 -4.98 -5.67
CA LYS A 170 11.81 -6.22 -4.89
C LYS A 170 11.49 -6.07 -3.41
N GLU A 171 11.67 -4.86 -2.89
CA GLU A 171 11.48 -4.57 -1.47
C GLU A 171 10.06 -4.06 -1.14
N ILE A 172 9.22 -3.89 -2.16
CA ILE A 172 7.81 -3.51 -1.95
C ILE A 172 6.96 -4.78 -1.88
N ASP A 173 6.36 -5.05 -0.71
CA ASP A 173 5.55 -6.26 -0.49
C ASP A 173 4.18 -6.17 -1.14
N PHE A 174 3.62 -4.96 -1.23
CA PHE A 174 2.34 -4.78 -1.92
C PHE A 174 2.16 -3.40 -2.53
N LEU A 175 1.36 -3.36 -3.58
CA LEU A 175 0.82 -2.16 -4.19
C LEU A 175 -0.69 -2.33 -4.33
N VAL A 176 -1.46 -1.36 -3.85
CA VAL A 176 -2.89 -1.23 -4.15
C VAL A 176 -3.08 0.02 -4.98
N SER A 177 -3.69 -0.10 -6.16
CA SER A 177 -4.12 1.03 -6.96
C SER A 177 -5.63 0.95 -7.20
N LEU A 178 -6.36 1.97 -6.78
CA LEU A 178 -7.78 2.11 -7.12
C LEU A 178 -7.99 2.52 -8.57
N ASN A 179 -6.91 3.01 -9.20
CA ASN A 179 -6.86 3.41 -10.60
C ASN A 179 -7.97 4.40 -11.00
N ILE A 180 -8.28 5.33 -10.06
CA ILE A 180 -9.32 6.33 -10.25
C ILE A 180 -8.88 7.28 -11.35
N SER A 181 -9.59 7.27 -12.49
CA SER A 181 -9.45 8.22 -13.58
C SER A 181 -10.70 9.07 -13.73
N GLU A 182 -10.60 10.19 -14.46
CA GLU A 182 -11.76 11.00 -14.79
C GLU A 182 -12.76 10.24 -15.67
N ASP A 183 -12.25 9.34 -16.51
CA ASP A 183 -13.02 8.58 -17.50
C ASP A 183 -13.58 7.25 -16.98
N ASN A 184 -13.27 6.85 -15.73
CA ASN A 184 -13.72 5.60 -15.07
C ASN A 184 -13.45 4.29 -15.85
N GLU A 185 -12.54 4.29 -16.82
CA GLU A 185 -12.27 3.11 -17.67
C GLU A 185 -11.24 2.13 -17.08
N ALA A 186 -10.48 2.57 -16.07
CA ALA A 186 -9.42 1.77 -15.52
C ALA A 186 -9.89 0.99 -14.28
N SER A 187 -9.61 -0.31 -14.26
CA SER A 187 -9.96 -1.19 -13.15
C SER A 187 -8.93 -1.12 -12.02
N PRO A 188 -9.35 -1.19 -10.75
CA PRO A 188 -8.41 -1.30 -9.64
C PRO A 188 -7.62 -2.60 -9.71
N TYR A 189 -6.40 -2.57 -9.19
CA TYR A 189 -5.54 -3.75 -9.10
C TYR A 189 -4.71 -3.75 -7.82
N MET A 190 -4.24 -4.92 -7.46
CA MET A 190 -3.30 -5.12 -6.36
C MET A 190 -2.18 -6.05 -6.80
N VAL A 191 -0.94 -5.67 -6.53
CA VAL A 191 0.22 -6.56 -6.54
C VAL A 191 0.49 -6.96 -5.10
N LYS A 192 0.71 -8.22 -4.85
CA LYS A 192 1.08 -8.77 -3.55
C LYS A 192 2.27 -9.69 -3.72
N ARG A 193 3.28 -9.56 -2.86
CA ARG A 193 4.40 -10.50 -2.79
C ARG A 193 4.03 -11.68 -1.90
N ASP A 194 4.28 -12.89 -2.38
CA ASP A 194 4.09 -14.12 -1.60
C ASP A 194 5.32 -14.39 -0.70
N PHE A 195 5.23 -15.44 0.11
CA PHE A 195 6.30 -15.85 1.02
C PHE A 195 7.62 -16.20 0.29
N PHE A 196 7.57 -16.59 -0.97
CA PHE A 196 8.74 -16.91 -1.79
C PHE A 196 9.32 -15.69 -2.52
N GLY A 197 8.75 -14.51 -2.29
CA GLY A 197 9.16 -13.27 -2.94
C GLY A 197 8.58 -13.06 -4.35
N ASN A 198 7.69 -13.93 -4.83
CA ASN A 198 7.05 -13.76 -6.13
C ASN A 198 5.88 -12.80 -6.05
N CYS A 199 5.70 -11.97 -7.08
CA CYS A 199 4.52 -11.11 -7.17
C CYS A 199 3.31 -11.85 -7.74
N VAL A 200 2.17 -11.67 -7.10
CA VAL A 200 0.84 -12.12 -7.54
C VAL A 200 0.01 -10.88 -7.87
N LEU A 201 -0.60 -10.87 -9.05
CA LEU A 201 -1.49 -9.79 -9.49
C LEU A 201 -2.95 -10.16 -9.24
N TYR A 202 -3.67 -9.24 -8.61
CA TYR A 202 -5.13 -9.26 -8.46
C TYR A 202 -5.69 -8.10 -9.28
N ASN A 203 -6.46 -8.38 -10.33
CA ASN A 203 -7.03 -7.36 -11.22
C ASN A 203 -8.54 -7.56 -11.51
N ASN A 204 -9.16 -8.60 -10.96
CA ASN A 204 -10.56 -8.95 -11.23
C ASN A 204 -11.39 -9.23 -9.98
N ASN A 205 -11.05 -8.66 -8.80
CA ASN A 205 -11.74 -8.82 -7.51
C ASN A 205 -10.99 -9.63 -6.45
N PRO A 206 -11.46 -9.51 -5.26
CA PRO A 206 -11.80 -8.32 -4.49
C PRO A 206 -10.52 -7.64 -3.98
N ILE A 207 -10.18 -6.49 -4.53
CA ILE A 207 -8.91 -5.79 -4.27
C ILE A 207 -8.82 -5.32 -2.80
N ILE A 208 -9.87 -4.66 -2.30
CA ILE A 208 -9.88 -4.12 -0.93
C ILE A 208 -9.90 -5.24 0.10
N ASN A 209 -10.66 -6.31 -0.14
CA ASN A 209 -10.66 -7.46 0.76
C ASN A 209 -9.29 -8.16 0.80
N ASN A 210 -8.58 -8.24 -0.33
CA ASN A 210 -7.21 -8.78 -0.37
C ASN A 210 -6.24 -7.88 0.39
N PHE A 211 -6.38 -6.57 0.28
CA PHE A 211 -5.62 -5.62 1.11
C PHE A 211 -5.96 -5.79 2.59
N PHE A 212 -7.24 -5.85 2.96
CA PHE A 212 -7.65 -6.05 4.35
C PHE A 212 -7.21 -7.38 4.95
N ASN A 213 -6.95 -8.41 4.13
CA ASN A 213 -6.44 -9.69 4.65
C ASN A 213 -5.06 -9.57 5.30
N TYR A 214 -4.27 -8.54 5.00
CA TYR A 214 -3.02 -8.28 5.73
C TYR A 214 -3.26 -8.05 7.22
N PHE A 215 -4.37 -7.43 7.59
CA PHE A 215 -4.69 -7.10 8.97
C PHE A 215 -5.36 -8.24 9.75
N LYS A 216 -5.70 -9.36 9.07
CA LYS A 216 -6.29 -10.55 9.70
C LYS A 216 -5.24 -11.56 10.17
N ALA A 217 -4.09 -11.57 9.53
CA ALA A 217 -3.15 -12.70 9.57
C ALA A 217 -2.09 -12.58 10.67
N ILE A 218 -2.27 -11.65 11.65
CA ILE A 218 -1.22 -11.39 12.64
C ILE A 218 -1.83 -11.36 14.05
#